data_978e666488efd32f823a39f2be5e1179
#
_entry.id   978e666488efd32f823a39f2be5e1179
#
_cell.length_a   1.000
_cell.length_b   1.000
_cell.length_c   1.000
_cell.angle_alpha   90.00
_cell.angle_beta   90.00
_cell.angle_gamma   90.00
#
_symmetry.space_group_name_H-M   'P 1'
#
loop_
_entity.id
_entity.type
_entity.pdbx_description
1 polymer ?
#
loop_
_entity_poly.entity_id
_entity_poly.type
_entity_poly.pdbx_seq_one_letter_code
_entity_poly.pdbx_strand_id
1 'polypeptide(L)'
;MEERITPNANILENLFNLYNMQLFDFSLETPTFIINNSKTIIGNFRYEYIGQNDNSIVIEISGRYRYTMYQLLSILIHEMLHYYLSAVYHLNTANHDKNFMDMADKLNESNDFHITPTIDLTDYERIKSKSSMNKLCDWLFG
;
A
#
# COMPACT_ATOMS: atom_id res chain seq x y z
N MET A 1 2.20 -23.77 1.20
CA MET A 1 3.10 -22.60 1.36
C MET A 1 2.51 -21.43 0.59
N GLU A 2 2.23 -20.32 1.23
CA GLU A 2 1.69 -19.16 0.54
C GLU A 2 2.73 -18.54 -0.37
N GLU A 3 2.34 -18.26 -1.59
CA GLU A 3 3.16 -17.56 -2.55
C GLU A 3 3.29 -16.09 -2.14
N ARG A 4 4.51 -15.56 -2.27
CA ARG A 4 4.78 -14.17 -1.94
C ARG A 4 5.11 -13.38 -3.19
N ILE A 5 4.71 -12.12 -3.19
CA ILE A 5 4.74 -11.21 -4.33
C ILE A 5 5.74 -10.09 -4.04
N THR A 6 6.60 -9.81 -5.00
CA THR A 6 7.37 -8.57 -5.02
C THR A 6 6.52 -7.52 -5.74
N PRO A 7 6.13 -6.42 -5.06
CA PRO A 7 5.23 -5.45 -5.68
C PRO A 7 5.93 -4.68 -6.80
N ASN A 8 5.15 -4.31 -7.80
CA ASN A 8 5.55 -3.35 -8.83
C ASN A 8 4.35 -2.48 -9.19
N ALA A 9 4.60 -1.38 -9.89
CA ALA A 9 3.56 -0.41 -10.22
C ALA A 9 2.42 -1.04 -11.03
N ASN A 10 2.72 -1.95 -11.95
CA ASN A 10 1.71 -2.59 -12.79
C ASN A 10 0.78 -3.50 -11.97
N ILE A 11 1.32 -4.30 -11.07
CA ILE A 11 0.52 -5.14 -10.17
C ILE A 11 -0.38 -4.27 -9.29
N LEU A 12 0.16 -3.21 -8.72
CA LEU A 12 -0.59 -2.31 -7.84
C LEU A 12 -1.70 -1.60 -8.59
N GLU A 13 -1.44 -1.14 -9.80
CA GLU A 13 -2.46 -0.49 -10.64
C GLU A 13 -3.61 -1.44 -10.98
N ASN A 14 -3.30 -2.68 -11.34
CA ASN A 14 -4.32 -3.67 -11.64
C ASN A 14 -5.18 -4.00 -10.42
N LEU A 15 -4.55 -4.17 -9.26
CA LEU A 15 -5.27 -4.41 -8.01
C LEU A 15 -6.10 -3.19 -7.59
N PHE A 16 -5.54 -2.00 -7.74
CA PHE A 16 -6.26 -0.75 -7.47
C PHE A 16 -7.53 -0.64 -8.31
N ASN A 17 -7.42 -0.86 -9.61
CA ASN A 17 -8.57 -0.75 -10.50
C ASN A 17 -9.68 -1.75 -10.13
N LEU A 18 -9.30 -2.97 -9.79
CA LEU A 18 -10.27 -3.99 -9.35
C LEU A 18 -11.01 -3.57 -8.07
N TYR A 19 -10.27 -3.15 -7.05
CA TYR A 19 -10.87 -2.82 -5.75
C TYR A 19 -11.52 -1.43 -5.73
N ASN A 20 -11.08 -0.51 -6.58
CA ASN A 20 -11.81 0.74 -6.82
C ASN A 20 -13.23 0.46 -7.32
N MET A 21 -13.35 -0.48 -8.25
CA MET A 21 -14.66 -0.94 -8.73
C MET A 21 -15.48 -1.59 -7.60
N GLN A 22 -14.89 -2.55 -6.89
CA GLN A 22 -15.62 -3.37 -5.92
C GLN A 22 -15.96 -2.67 -4.62
N LEU A 23 -15.08 -1.81 -4.12
CA LEU A 23 -15.20 -1.22 -2.78
C LEU A 23 -15.54 0.26 -2.80
N PHE A 24 -15.18 0.99 -3.85
CA PHE A 24 -15.30 2.44 -3.90
C PHE A 24 -16.13 2.95 -5.07
N ASP A 25 -16.83 2.05 -5.74
CA ASP A 25 -17.80 2.37 -6.81
C ASP A 25 -17.21 3.27 -7.91
N PHE A 26 -15.97 2.98 -8.31
CA PHE A 26 -15.21 3.75 -9.33
C PHE A 26 -14.96 5.22 -8.96
N SER A 27 -15.07 5.58 -7.69
CA SER A 27 -15.00 6.98 -7.26
C SER A 27 -13.58 7.57 -7.27
N LEU A 28 -12.56 6.73 -7.43
CA LEU A 28 -11.17 7.16 -7.35
C LEU A 28 -10.51 7.17 -8.73
N GLU A 29 -9.73 8.23 -9.00
CA GLU A 29 -8.84 8.26 -10.16
C GLU A 29 -7.61 7.40 -9.88
N THR A 30 -7.05 6.78 -10.92
CA THR A 30 -5.86 5.94 -10.78
C THR A 30 -4.66 6.80 -10.35
N PRO A 31 -4.04 6.50 -9.19
CA PRO A 31 -2.87 7.25 -8.74
C PRO A 31 -1.61 6.80 -9.46
N THR A 32 -0.53 7.54 -9.24
CA THR A 32 0.82 7.08 -9.55
C THR A 32 1.27 6.15 -8.43
N PHE A 33 1.75 4.97 -8.77
CA PHE A 33 2.29 4.01 -7.82
C PHE A 33 3.81 4.09 -7.78
N ILE A 34 4.35 4.24 -6.58
CA ILE A 34 5.80 4.29 -6.35
C ILE A 34 6.18 3.15 -5.42
N ILE A 35 7.22 2.41 -5.79
CA ILE A 35 7.82 1.40 -4.92
C ILE A 35 8.97 2.08 -4.20
N ASN A 36 8.81 2.31 -2.90
CA ASN A 36 9.86 2.92 -2.09
C ASN A 36 10.85 1.86 -1.58
N ASN A 37 11.91 2.30 -0.93
CA ASN A 37 12.95 1.43 -0.38
C ASN A 37 13.00 1.54 1.16
N SER A 38 11.88 1.86 1.78
CA SER A 38 11.77 2.06 3.22
C SER A 38 11.54 0.75 3.97
N LYS A 39 12.18 0.62 5.12
CA LYS A 39 11.93 -0.49 6.07
C LYS A 39 10.79 -0.17 7.04
N THR A 40 10.42 1.10 7.16
CA THR A 40 9.47 1.58 8.16
C THR A 40 8.20 2.15 7.57
N ILE A 41 8.27 2.79 6.40
CA ILE A 41 7.10 3.30 5.68
C ILE A 41 6.67 2.24 4.67
N ILE A 42 5.77 1.36 5.09
CA ILE A 42 5.32 0.21 4.28
C ILE A 42 4.34 0.65 3.22
N GLY A 43 3.44 1.57 3.57
CA GLY A 43 2.50 2.17 2.64
C GLY A 43 2.33 3.64 2.95
N ASN A 44 1.99 4.43 1.94
CA ASN A 44 1.75 5.86 2.09
C ASN A 44 0.84 6.36 0.97
N PHE A 45 0.00 7.31 1.30
CA PHE A 45 -0.83 8.06 0.36
C PHE A 45 -0.50 9.54 0.52
N ARG A 46 -0.34 10.26 -0.60
CA ARG A 46 -0.12 11.70 -0.58
C ARG A 46 -0.53 12.37 -1.88
N TYR A 47 -0.74 13.67 -1.79
CA TYR A 47 -0.79 14.54 -2.95
C TYR A 47 0.60 15.12 -3.21
N GLU A 48 1.05 15.08 -4.46
CA GLU A 48 2.33 15.64 -4.87
C GLU A 48 2.09 16.77 -5.88
N TYR A 49 2.69 17.93 -5.63
CA TYR A 49 2.55 19.08 -6.51
C TYR A 49 3.53 18.95 -7.68
N ILE A 50 3.01 18.90 -8.91
CA ILE A 50 3.81 18.81 -10.13
C ILE A 50 3.93 20.17 -10.81
N GLY A 51 3.12 21.15 -10.45
CA GLY A 51 3.10 22.50 -11.00
C GLY A 51 2.12 23.38 -10.25
N GLN A 52 1.92 24.62 -10.70
CA GLN A 52 1.11 25.58 -9.97
C GLN A 52 -0.35 25.15 -9.77
N ASN A 53 -0.88 24.29 -10.65
CA ASN A 53 -2.29 23.86 -10.63
C ASN A 53 -2.48 22.36 -10.76
N ASP A 54 -1.41 21.56 -10.82
CA ASP A 54 -1.49 20.12 -11.00
C ASP A 54 -1.03 19.38 -9.75
N ASN A 55 -1.93 18.60 -9.18
CA ASN A 55 -1.62 17.67 -8.11
C ASN A 55 -1.60 16.26 -8.68
N SER A 56 -0.55 15.52 -8.39
CA SER A 56 -0.52 14.09 -8.64
C SER A 56 -0.88 13.35 -7.36
N ILE A 57 -1.66 12.32 -7.51
CA ILE A 57 -2.02 11.43 -6.39
C ILE A 57 -1.02 10.28 -6.41
N VAL A 58 -0.39 10.03 -5.27
CA VAL A 58 0.67 9.03 -5.15
C VAL A 58 0.32 8.05 -4.05
N ILE A 59 0.39 6.76 -4.37
CA ILE A 59 0.39 5.68 -3.39
C ILE A 59 1.74 4.99 -3.46
N GLU A 60 2.43 4.91 -2.33
CA GLU A 60 3.70 4.20 -2.19
C GLU A 60 3.51 2.90 -1.43
N ILE A 61 4.21 1.87 -1.89
CA ILE A 61 4.32 0.59 -1.18
C ILE A 61 5.80 0.24 -1.11
N SER A 62 6.24 -0.27 0.04
CA SER A 62 7.65 -0.63 0.22
C SER A 62 8.04 -1.83 -0.64
N GLY A 63 9.16 -1.71 -1.35
CA GLY A 63 9.82 -2.80 -2.06
C GLY A 63 10.80 -3.59 -1.21
N ARG A 64 10.87 -3.31 0.09
CA ARG A 64 11.77 -4.01 1.02
C ARG A 64 11.19 -5.32 1.54
N TYR A 65 9.94 -5.64 1.19
CA TYR A 65 9.24 -6.84 1.64
C TYR A 65 8.67 -7.60 0.47
N ARG A 66 8.52 -8.90 0.66
CA ARG A 66 7.72 -9.77 -0.21
C ARG A 66 6.44 -10.06 0.53
N TYR A 67 5.31 -9.89 -0.15
CA TYR A 67 3.99 -9.91 0.49
C TYR A 67 3.19 -11.13 0.05
N THR A 68 2.43 -11.70 0.98
CA THR A 68 1.29 -12.51 0.56
C THR A 68 0.26 -11.60 -0.12
N MET A 69 -0.62 -12.14 -0.94
CA MET A 69 -1.69 -11.36 -1.57
C MET A 69 -2.54 -10.65 -0.51
N TYR A 70 -2.86 -11.36 0.57
CA TYR A 70 -3.62 -10.79 1.70
C TYR A 70 -2.92 -9.57 2.32
N GLN A 71 -1.61 -9.68 2.56
CA GLN A 71 -0.83 -8.58 3.12
C GLN A 71 -0.80 -7.38 2.16
N LEU A 72 -0.52 -7.63 0.88
CA LEU A 72 -0.44 -6.57 -0.12
C LEU A 72 -1.78 -5.84 -0.28
N LEU A 73 -2.88 -6.59 -0.34
CA LEU A 73 -4.22 -6.00 -0.43
C LEU A 73 -4.58 -5.21 0.81
N SER A 74 -4.25 -5.70 2.00
CA SER A 74 -4.54 -4.98 3.25
C SER A 74 -3.83 -3.62 3.28
N ILE A 75 -2.57 -3.56 2.83
CA ILE A 75 -1.83 -2.30 2.74
C ILE A 75 -2.42 -1.39 1.67
N LEU A 76 -2.64 -1.92 0.48
CA LEU A 76 -3.17 -1.13 -0.64
C LEU A 76 -4.53 -0.53 -0.29
N ILE A 77 -5.44 -1.32 0.26
CA ILE A 77 -6.79 -0.86 0.61
C ILE A 77 -6.73 0.13 1.77
N HIS A 78 -5.81 -0.04 2.72
CA HIS A 78 -5.57 0.96 3.76
C HIS A 78 -5.24 2.34 3.15
N GLU A 79 -4.32 2.38 2.18
CA GLU A 79 -3.96 3.64 1.51
C GLU A 79 -5.10 4.15 0.62
N MET A 80 -5.82 3.26 -0.05
CA MET A 80 -7.02 3.64 -0.83
C MET A 80 -8.10 4.25 0.06
N LEU A 81 -8.23 3.79 1.29
CA LEU A 81 -9.17 4.35 2.24
C LEU A 81 -8.81 5.78 2.65
N HIS A 82 -7.52 6.05 2.91
CA HIS A 82 -7.04 7.41 3.09
C HIS A 82 -7.39 8.30 1.89
N TYR A 83 -7.12 7.79 0.70
CA TYR A 83 -7.41 8.49 -0.55
C TYR A 83 -8.92 8.78 -0.69
N TYR A 84 -9.75 7.76 -0.47
CA TYR A 84 -11.20 7.89 -0.59
C TYR A 84 -11.78 8.93 0.37
N LEU A 85 -11.41 8.86 1.64
CA LEU A 85 -11.89 9.82 2.64
C LEU A 85 -11.40 11.24 2.36
N SER A 86 -10.20 11.39 1.85
CA SER A 86 -9.65 12.68 1.47
C SER A 86 -10.31 13.24 0.21
N ALA A 87 -10.43 12.44 -0.84
CA ALA A 87 -10.91 12.89 -2.14
C ALA A 87 -12.42 13.09 -2.20
N VAL A 88 -13.18 12.22 -1.57
CA VAL A 88 -14.66 12.22 -1.63
C VAL A 88 -15.26 13.03 -0.49
N TYR A 89 -14.73 12.88 0.72
CA TYR A 89 -15.27 13.53 1.91
C TYR A 89 -14.44 14.70 2.43
N HIS A 90 -13.29 14.99 1.79
CA HIS A 90 -12.39 16.09 2.16
C HIS A 90 -11.91 16.02 3.62
N LEU A 91 -11.71 14.81 4.12
CA LEU A 91 -11.27 14.56 5.49
C LEU A 91 -9.76 14.34 5.56
N ASN A 92 -9.14 14.88 6.61
CA ASN A 92 -7.75 14.57 6.94
C ASN A 92 -7.74 13.31 7.84
N THR A 93 -7.24 12.20 7.31
CA THR A 93 -7.26 10.91 7.99
C THR A 93 -5.87 10.46 8.46
N ALA A 94 -4.88 11.36 8.45
CA ALA A 94 -3.49 11.02 8.80
C ALA A 94 -3.38 10.36 10.20
N ASN A 95 -4.28 10.73 11.12
CA ASN A 95 -4.29 10.21 12.49
C ASN A 95 -5.19 8.96 12.66
N HIS A 96 -5.72 8.40 11.59
CA HIS A 96 -6.64 7.25 11.63
C HIS A 96 -7.79 7.48 12.63
N ASP A 97 -8.50 8.59 12.42
CA ASP A 97 -9.58 9.03 13.31
C ASP A 97 -10.81 8.10 13.19
N LYS A 98 -11.91 8.52 13.83
CA LYS A 98 -13.16 7.76 13.85
C LYS A 98 -13.68 7.47 12.43
N ASN A 99 -13.57 8.42 11.51
CA ASN A 99 -14.04 8.23 10.12
C ASN A 99 -13.28 7.11 9.42
N PHE A 100 -11.96 7.09 9.58
CA PHE A 100 -11.12 6.01 9.05
C PHE A 100 -11.49 4.67 9.69
N MET A 101 -11.58 4.62 11.01
CA MET A 101 -11.87 3.39 11.74
C MET A 101 -13.24 2.82 11.42
N ASP A 102 -14.25 3.66 11.34
CA ASP A 102 -15.61 3.21 10.99
C ASP A 102 -15.68 2.60 9.58
N MET A 103 -15.01 3.22 8.62
CA MET A 103 -14.98 2.71 7.25
C MET A 103 -14.13 1.44 7.15
N ALA A 104 -12.99 1.39 7.84
CA ALA A 104 -12.15 0.20 7.91
C ALA A 104 -12.93 -0.98 8.50
N ASP A 105 -13.68 -0.76 9.58
CA ASP A 105 -14.52 -1.78 10.21
C ASP A 105 -15.57 -2.31 9.24
N LYS A 106 -16.22 -1.43 8.47
CA LYS A 106 -17.21 -1.84 7.45
C LYS A 106 -16.58 -2.69 6.36
N LEU A 107 -15.41 -2.32 5.87
CA LEU A 107 -14.70 -3.09 4.85
C LEU A 107 -14.24 -4.44 5.39
N ASN A 108 -13.78 -4.49 6.63
CA ASN A 108 -13.35 -5.73 7.29
C ASN A 108 -14.51 -6.69 7.52
N GLU A 109 -15.72 -6.17 7.86
CA GLU A 109 -16.91 -6.99 8.05
C GLU A 109 -17.41 -7.63 6.76
N SER A 110 -17.34 -6.88 5.65
CA SER A 110 -17.90 -7.29 4.37
C SER A 110 -16.93 -8.09 3.51
N ASN A 111 -15.65 -8.14 3.87
CA ASN A 111 -14.58 -8.73 3.08
C ASN A 111 -13.57 -9.42 3.98
N ASP A 112 -12.74 -10.28 3.39
CA ASP A 112 -11.67 -11.00 4.10
C ASP A 112 -10.40 -10.15 4.28
N PHE A 113 -10.55 -8.85 4.49
CA PHE A 113 -9.43 -7.97 4.76
C PHE A 113 -9.26 -7.72 6.26
N HIS A 114 -8.07 -7.31 6.63
CA HIS A 114 -7.79 -6.86 7.98
C HIS A 114 -7.10 -5.50 7.92
N ILE A 115 -7.89 -4.45 7.72
CA ILE A 115 -7.42 -3.08 7.65
C ILE A 115 -7.34 -2.54 9.07
N THR A 116 -6.15 -2.15 9.49
CA THR A 116 -5.85 -1.62 10.82
C THR A 116 -5.16 -0.27 10.70
N PRO A 117 -5.18 0.57 11.75
CA PRO A 117 -4.46 1.84 11.72
C PRO A 117 -2.94 1.68 11.65
N THR A 118 -2.43 0.57 12.17
CA THR A 118 -1.01 0.24 12.11
C THR A 118 -0.82 -1.15 11.53
N ILE A 119 0.33 -1.36 10.86
CA ILE A 119 0.66 -2.62 10.24
C ILE A 119 1.62 -3.38 11.16
N ASP A 120 1.24 -4.59 11.56
CA ASP A 120 2.12 -5.50 12.29
C ASP A 120 3.00 -6.24 11.30
N LEU A 121 4.30 -5.98 11.34
CA LEU A 121 5.27 -6.53 10.41
C LEU A 121 5.81 -7.91 10.80
N THR A 122 5.32 -8.52 11.88
CA THR A 122 5.83 -9.79 12.42
C THR A 122 5.85 -10.90 11.37
N ASP A 123 4.80 -11.00 10.55
CA ASP A 123 4.66 -12.04 9.53
C ASP A 123 5.13 -11.61 8.13
N TYR A 124 5.75 -10.44 8.01
CA TYR A 124 6.20 -9.93 6.72
C TYR A 124 7.61 -10.41 6.42
N GLU A 125 7.82 -10.89 5.20
CA GLU A 125 9.12 -11.34 4.72
C GLU A 125 9.94 -10.16 4.20
N ARG A 126 11.02 -9.83 4.91
CA ARG A 126 11.91 -8.75 4.54
C ARG A 126 12.94 -9.21 3.52
N ILE A 127 13.11 -8.42 2.46
CA ILE A 127 14.15 -8.66 1.47
C ILE A 127 15.48 -8.13 2.02
N LYS A 128 16.54 -8.96 1.94
CA LYS A 128 17.88 -8.54 2.35
C LYS A 128 18.39 -7.43 1.44
N SER A 129 19.17 -6.50 1.99
CA SER A 129 19.77 -5.44 1.20
C SER A 129 20.71 -6.00 0.14
N LYS A 130 20.91 -5.26 -0.97
CA LYS A 130 21.85 -5.64 -2.03
C LYS A 130 23.25 -5.89 -1.48
N SER A 131 23.72 -5.09 -0.52
CA SER A 131 25.04 -5.27 0.09
C SER A 131 25.15 -6.61 0.82
N SER A 132 24.11 -7.02 1.53
CA SER A 132 24.06 -8.32 2.21
C SER A 132 24.00 -9.48 1.21
N MET A 133 23.26 -9.30 0.12
CA MET A 133 23.18 -10.31 -0.94
C MET A 133 24.49 -10.44 -1.70
N ASN A 134 25.15 -9.34 -2.02
CA ASN A 134 26.44 -9.34 -2.68
C ASN A 134 27.51 -10.02 -1.82
N LYS A 135 27.54 -9.73 -0.51
CA LYS A 135 28.44 -10.38 0.43
C LYS A 135 28.21 -11.89 0.50
N LEU A 136 26.95 -12.30 0.49
CA LEU A 136 26.60 -13.72 0.48
C LEU A 136 27.05 -14.39 -0.84
N CYS A 137 26.80 -13.75 -1.97
CA CYS A 137 27.24 -14.22 -3.27
C CYS A 137 28.76 -14.33 -3.34
N ASP A 138 29.48 -13.31 -2.88
CA ASP A 138 30.95 -13.33 -2.82
C ASP A 138 31.45 -14.48 -1.94
N TRP A 139 30.80 -14.71 -0.82
CA TRP A 139 31.15 -15.82 0.07
C TRP A 139 30.87 -17.19 -0.56
N LEU A 140 29.75 -17.34 -1.27
CA LEU A 140 29.35 -18.61 -1.87
C LEU A 140 30.07 -18.92 -3.20
N PHE A 141 30.35 -17.90 -4.02
CA PHE A 141 30.80 -18.05 -5.39
C PHE A 141 32.14 -17.33 -5.68
N GLY A 142 32.63 -16.61 -4.74
CA GLY A 142 33.93 -15.96 -4.83
C GLY A 142 35.03 -16.86 -4.32
#